data_667e5aaf9b4bd865c748f8b29658aa9d
#
_entry.id   667e5aaf9b4bd865c748f8b29658aa9d
#
_cell.length_a   1.000
_cell.length_b   1.000
_cell.length_c   1.000
_cell.angle_alpha   90.00
_cell.angle_beta   90.00
_cell.angle_gamma   90.00
#
_symmetry.space_group_name_H-M   'P 1'
#
loop_
_entity.id
_entity.type
_entity.pdbx_description
1 polymer ?
#
loop_
_entity_poly.entity_id
_entity_poly.type
_entity_poly.pdbx_seq_one_letter_code
_entity_poly.pdbx_strand_id
1 'polypeptide(L)'
;MAAAAGPRLLPLLLLLLQLLAAAASGVTYDHRSLVISGRRRLLISASIHYPRSVPAMWPKLVAEAKDGGADCIETYVFWNGHETAPGKYYFEERFDLVQFARVVKDAGLYLMLRIGPFVAAEWNFGGVPAWLHYIPGTVFRTNNEPFKSHMKSFTTKIVDMMKEERFFASQGGHIILAQIENEYGYYQQAYGAGGKAYAMWAGSMALAQNTGVPWIMCQQYDVPDHVINTCNSFYCDQFKPNLPTQPKIWTENWPGWFQTFGESNPHRPPEDVAFSVARFFGKGGSVQNYYVYHGGTNFDRTAGGPFITTSYDYDAPIDEYGLKRLPKWAHLKELHKSIKLCEHSLLSGNSTLLSLGPQQEADVYTDHSGGCVAFLANIDSEKDNVVAFRNRQYDLPAWSVSILPDCENVVFNTAKF
;
A
#
# COMPACT_ATOMS: atom_id res chain seq x y z
N MET A 1 43.90 46.05 -2.09
CA MET A 1 43.37 45.42 -3.31
C MET A 1 42.46 44.26 -2.88
N ALA A 2 41.16 44.48 -2.81
CA ALA A 2 40.20 43.44 -2.55
C ALA A 2 39.78 42.84 -3.90
N ALA A 3 40.12 41.55 -4.13
CA ALA A 3 39.69 40.83 -5.32
C ALA A 3 38.18 40.61 -5.27
N ALA A 4 37.48 41.20 -6.23
CA ALA A 4 36.06 40.96 -6.44
C ALA A 4 35.85 39.48 -6.80
N ALA A 5 35.16 38.73 -5.94
CA ALA A 5 34.70 37.38 -6.25
C ALA A 5 33.73 37.47 -7.43
N GLY A 6 34.12 36.88 -8.56
CA GLY A 6 33.41 37.05 -9.81
C GLY A 6 32.03 36.36 -9.83
N PRO A 7 31.16 36.74 -10.80
CA PRO A 7 29.74 36.35 -10.89
C PRO A 7 29.45 34.87 -11.17
N ARG A 8 30.43 33.98 -11.05
CA ARG A 8 30.31 32.54 -11.35
C ARG A 8 29.99 31.64 -10.14
N LEU A 9 30.12 32.13 -8.91
CA LEU A 9 29.83 31.34 -7.68
C LEU A 9 28.34 31.25 -7.37
N LEU A 10 27.55 32.25 -7.72
CA LEU A 10 26.12 32.31 -7.45
C LEU A 10 25.32 31.19 -8.21
N PRO A 11 25.52 30.96 -9.53
CA PRO A 11 24.83 29.92 -10.24
C PRO A 11 25.28 28.52 -9.80
N LEU A 12 26.55 28.34 -9.40
CA LEU A 12 27.02 27.05 -8.87
C LEU A 12 26.40 26.74 -7.49
N LEU A 13 26.26 27.74 -6.63
CA LEU A 13 25.62 27.63 -5.32
C LEU A 13 24.12 27.35 -5.46
N LEU A 14 23.45 28.01 -6.40
CA LEU A 14 22.05 27.76 -6.74
C LEU A 14 21.84 26.34 -7.31
N LEU A 15 22.73 25.87 -8.17
CA LEU A 15 22.70 24.52 -8.70
C LEU A 15 22.96 23.48 -7.61
N LEU A 16 23.90 23.73 -6.70
CA LEU A 16 24.19 22.86 -5.56
C LEU A 16 23.01 22.84 -4.56
N LEU A 17 22.37 23.96 -4.29
CA LEU A 17 21.16 24.05 -3.47
C LEU A 17 19.98 23.34 -4.13
N GLN A 18 19.83 23.41 -5.44
CA GLN A 18 18.81 22.67 -6.19
C GLN A 18 19.07 21.16 -6.17
N LEU A 19 20.34 20.74 -6.31
CA LEU A 19 20.74 19.33 -6.21
C LEU A 19 20.55 18.78 -4.78
N LEU A 20 20.87 19.57 -3.76
CA LEU A 20 20.63 19.21 -2.37
C LEU A 20 19.13 19.17 -2.03
N ALA A 21 18.33 20.09 -2.57
CA ALA A 21 16.89 20.09 -2.43
C ALA A 21 16.23 18.90 -3.16
N ALA A 22 16.72 18.55 -4.35
CA ALA A 22 16.27 17.38 -5.09
C ALA A 22 16.66 16.06 -4.40
N ALA A 23 17.85 15.99 -3.82
CA ALA A 23 18.27 14.85 -3.00
C ALA A 23 17.46 14.75 -1.69
N ALA A 24 17.01 15.90 -1.14
CA ALA A 24 16.14 15.94 0.03
C ALA A 24 14.68 15.60 -0.25
N SER A 25 14.21 15.68 -1.50
CA SER A 25 12.82 15.41 -1.87
C SER A 25 12.56 13.97 -2.34
N GLY A 26 13.59 13.14 -2.44
CA GLY A 26 13.51 11.77 -2.94
C GLY A 26 12.83 10.81 -1.95
N VAL A 27 12.38 9.66 -2.50
CA VAL A 27 11.93 8.51 -1.72
C VAL A 27 12.92 7.38 -1.89
N THR A 28 13.44 6.92 -0.76
CA THR A 28 14.27 5.72 -0.65
C THR A 28 13.71 4.79 0.40
N TYR A 29 14.42 3.76 0.76
CA TYR A 29 14.04 2.88 1.87
C TYR A 29 15.27 2.32 2.57
N ASP A 30 15.06 1.86 3.78
CA ASP A 30 15.98 1.01 4.50
C ASP A 30 15.22 -0.20 5.11
N HIS A 31 15.88 -0.98 5.95
CA HIS A 31 15.27 -2.14 6.58
C HIS A 31 14.08 -1.82 7.49
N ARG A 32 13.87 -0.57 7.86
CA ARG A 32 12.80 -0.14 8.78
C ARG A 32 11.58 0.38 8.05
N SER A 33 11.79 1.22 7.04
CA SER A 33 10.67 1.91 6.38
C SER A 33 11.04 2.56 5.06
N LEU A 34 10.03 3.13 4.40
CA LEU A 34 10.27 4.16 3.40
C LEU A 34 10.88 5.40 4.06
N VAL A 35 11.85 6.00 3.38
CA VAL A 35 12.51 7.25 3.77
C VAL A 35 12.08 8.33 2.80
N ILE A 36 11.21 9.23 3.24
CA ILE A 36 10.65 10.30 2.42
C ILE A 36 11.28 11.62 2.88
N SER A 37 11.92 12.32 1.95
CA SER A 37 12.63 13.58 2.25
C SER A 37 13.60 13.43 3.44
N GLY A 38 14.35 12.33 3.45
CA GLY A 38 15.36 12.00 4.46
C GLY A 38 14.81 11.56 5.83
N ARG A 39 13.50 11.34 5.96
CA ARG A 39 12.86 10.89 7.20
C ARG A 39 12.16 9.56 7.01
N ARG A 40 12.39 8.62 7.92
CA ARG A 40 11.60 7.38 8.01
C ARG A 40 10.14 7.72 8.30
N ARG A 41 9.22 7.02 7.65
CA ARG A 41 7.79 7.24 7.83
C ARG A 41 7.08 5.91 8.07
N LEU A 42 6.14 5.95 8.99
CA LEU A 42 5.14 4.94 9.18
C LEU A 42 3.90 5.39 8.42
N LEU A 43 3.42 4.57 7.46
CA LEU A 43 2.36 4.97 6.55
C LEU A 43 1.14 4.06 6.67
N ILE A 44 -0.02 4.69 6.82
CA ILE A 44 -1.33 4.09 6.72
C ILE A 44 -1.90 4.51 5.38
N SER A 45 -2.25 3.53 4.56
CA SER A 45 -2.73 3.73 3.20
C SER A 45 -4.14 3.19 3.02
N ALA A 46 -4.88 3.80 2.10
CA ALA A 46 -6.26 3.51 1.79
C ALA A 46 -6.44 3.30 0.29
N SER A 47 -6.82 2.10 -0.15
CA SER A 47 -7.16 1.85 -1.55
C SER A 47 -8.50 2.46 -1.92
N ILE A 48 -8.48 3.25 -3.00
CA ILE A 48 -9.64 3.80 -3.68
C ILE A 48 -9.42 3.61 -5.19
N HIS A 49 -10.22 2.77 -5.81
CA HIS A 49 -10.13 2.52 -7.25
C HIS A 49 -10.96 3.58 -8.00
N TYR A 50 -10.28 4.55 -8.65
CA TYR A 50 -10.96 5.68 -9.31
C TYR A 50 -12.08 5.27 -10.27
N PRO A 51 -12.00 4.18 -11.08
CA PRO A 51 -13.08 3.88 -12.02
C PRO A 51 -14.30 3.21 -11.36
N ARG A 52 -14.18 2.83 -10.07
CA ARG A 52 -15.28 2.25 -9.27
C ARG A 52 -16.14 3.30 -8.56
N SER A 53 -15.92 4.58 -8.85
CA SER A 53 -16.75 5.70 -8.40
C SER A 53 -16.79 6.80 -9.48
N VAL A 54 -17.75 7.68 -9.42
CA VAL A 54 -17.81 8.82 -10.34
C VAL A 54 -16.86 9.93 -9.86
N PRO A 55 -16.29 10.74 -10.76
CA PRO A 55 -15.31 11.78 -10.41
C PRO A 55 -15.80 12.76 -9.32
N ALA A 56 -17.10 13.04 -9.29
CA ALA A 56 -17.71 13.89 -8.28
C ALA A 56 -17.60 13.33 -6.85
N MET A 57 -17.41 12.03 -6.69
CA MET A 57 -17.21 11.39 -5.37
C MET A 57 -15.77 11.46 -4.88
N TRP A 58 -14.78 11.53 -5.77
CA TRP A 58 -13.36 11.40 -5.40
C TRP A 58 -12.89 12.36 -4.30
N PRO A 59 -13.24 13.67 -4.34
CA PRO A 59 -12.82 14.59 -3.29
C PRO A 59 -13.33 14.18 -1.90
N LYS A 60 -14.59 13.72 -1.82
CA LYS A 60 -15.18 13.25 -0.57
C LYS A 60 -14.51 11.96 -0.08
N LEU A 61 -14.36 10.96 -0.96
CA LEU A 61 -13.72 9.67 -0.61
C LEU A 61 -12.30 9.86 -0.08
N VAL A 62 -11.51 10.70 -0.74
CA VAL A 62 -10.14 11.02 -0.32
C VAL A 62 -10.13 11.80 1.01
N ALA A 63 -11.06 12.74 1.20
CA ALA A 63 -11.18 13.48 2.46
C ALA A 63 -11.60 12.57 3.62
N GLU A 64 -12.52 11.61 3.40
CA GLU A 64 -12.97 10.65 4.42
C GLU A 64 -11.85 9.65 4.79
N ALA A 65 -11.02 9.24 3.81
CA ALA A 65 -9.85 8.42 4.07
C ALA A 65 -8.82 9.20 4.91
N LYS A 66 -8.55 10.46 4.56
CA LYS A 66 -7.67 11.35 5.33
C LYS A 66 -8.18 11.58 6.76
N ASP A 67 -9.46 11.87 6.93
CA ASP A 67 -10.10 12.01 8.25
C ASP A 67 -10.00 10.70 9.06
N GLY A 68 -10.08 9.55 8.39
CA GLY A 68 -9.83 8.23 8.95
C GLY A 68 -8.37 7.96 9.35
N GLY A 69 -7.44 8.89 9.08
CA GLY A 69 -6.03 8.79 9.47
C GLY A 69 -5.11 8.23 8.39
N ALA A 70 -5.55 8.15 7.14
CA ALA A 70 -4.67 7.76 6.03
C ALA A 70 -3.63 8.84 5.70
N ASP A 71 -2.39 8.41 5.48
CA ASP A 71 -1.28 9.24 4.98
C ASP A 71 -1.18 9.17 3.46
N CYS A 72 -1.72 8.09 2.89
CA CYS A 72 -1.53 7.72 1.51
C CYS A 72 -2.83 7.17 0.92
N ILE A 73 -3.08 7.46 -0.34
CA ILE A 73 -4.06 6.73 -1.17
C ILE A 73 -3.30 5.73 -2.02
N GLU A 74 -3.89 4.57 -2.22
CA GLU A 74 -3.44 3.58 -3.18
C GLU A 74 -4.48 3.45 -4.27
N THR A 75 -4.07 3.27 -5.52
CA THR A 75 -4.96 2.86 -6.59
C THR A 75 -4.27 1.96 -7.60
N TYR A 76 -5.04 1.03 -8.19
CA TYR A 76 -4.63 0.34 -9.40
C TYR A 76 -4.85 1.20 -10.65
N VAL A 77 -4.16 0.82 -11.73
CA VAL A 77 -4.39 1.33 -13.09
C VAL A 77 -5.01 0.23 -13.93
N PHE A 78 -6.18 0.49 -14.49
CA PHE A 78 -7.00 -0.52 -15.18
C PHE A 78 -6.76 -0.47 -16.69
N TRP A 79 -5.81 -1.26 -17.19
CA TRP A 79 -5.34 -1.23 -18.58
C TRP A 79 -6.47 -1.33 -19.60
N ASN A 80 -7.39 -2.30 -19.46
CA ASN A 80 -8.50 -2.48 -20.38
C ASN A 80 -9.50 -1.31 -20.42
N GLY A 81 -9.56 -0.51 -19.35
CA GLY A 81 -10.35 0.71 -19.32
C GLY A 81 -9.67 1.88 -20.06
N HIS A 82 -8.35 1.87 -20.08
CA HIS A 82 -7.57 2.93 -20.71
C HIS A 82 -7.18 2.67 -22.17
N GLU A 83 -6.95 1.42 -22.56
CA GLU A 83 -6.55 1.05 -23.91
C GLU A 83 -7.57 0.08 -24.50
N THR A 84 -8.68 0.63 -24.98
CA THR A 84 -9.83 -0.14 -25.51
C THR A 84 -9.55 -0.83 -26.83
N ALA A 85 -8.56 -0.37 -27.58
CA ALA A 85 -7.98 -0.99 -28.78
C ALA A 85 -6.48 -0.62 -28.81
N PRO A 86 -5.62 -1.40 -29.53
CA PRO A 86 -4.19 -1.15 -29.60
C PRO A 86 -3.84 0.31 -29.94
N GLY A 87 -3.15 1.00 -29.03
CA GLY A 87 -2.75 2.41 -29.19
C GLY A 87 -3.88 3.44 -29.09
N LYS A 88 -5.11 3.04 -28.82
CA LYS A 88 -6.24 3.96 -28.59
C LYS A 88 -6.51 4.11 -27.11
N TYR A 89 -6.07 5.23 -26.57
CA TYR A 89 -6.15 5.51 -25.13
C TYR A 89 -7.36 6.37 -24.78
N TYR A 90 -7.93 6.10 -23.60
CA TYR A 90 -9.01 6.85 -22.99
C TYR A 90 -8.66 7.21 -21.53
N PHE A 91 -8.65 8.51 -21.22
CA PHE A 91 -8.33 9.06 -19.91
C PHE A 91 -9.31 10.17 -19.53
N GLU A 92 -10.59 9.88 -19.66
CA GLU A 92 -11.68 10.83 -19.40
C GLU A 92 -12.67 10.24 -18.40
N GLU A 93 -13.50 11.08 -17.80
CA GLU A 93 -14.56 10.70 -16.85
C GLU A 93 -14.03 9.81 -15.70
N ARG A 94 -14.62 8.64 -15.47
CA ARG A 94 -14.18 7.70 -14.43
C ARG A 94 -12.77 7.14 -14.66
N PHE A 95 -12.25 7.28 -15.86
CA PHE A 95 -10.90 6.85 -16.23
C PHE A 95 -9.88 7.99 -16.27
N ASP A 96 -10.23 9.19 -15.75
CA ASP A 96 -9.27 10.30 -15.64
C ASP A 96 -8.32 10.09 -14.45
N LEU A 97 -7.29 9.27 -14.68
CA LEU A 97 -6.25 8.96 -13.69
C LEU A 97 -5.48 10.22 -13.25
N VAL A 98 -5.25 11.16 -14.17
CA VAL A 98 -4.54 12.41 -13.87
C VAL A 98 -5.35 13.27 -12.90
N GLN A 99 -6.65 13.41 -13.16
CA GLN A 99 -7.54 14.15 -12.27
C GLN A 99 -7.66 13.49 -10.90
N PHE A 100 -7.77 12.16 -10.85
CA PHE A 100 -7.78 11.44 -9.57
C PHE A 100 -6.50 11.68 -8.78
N ALA A 101 -5.33 11.57 -9.43
CA ALA A 101 -4.04 11.85 -8.79
C ALA A 101 -3.94 13.31 -8.29
N ARG A 102 -4.51 14.29 -9.02
CA ARG A 102 -4.60 15.69 -8.54
C ARG A 102 -5.45 15.82 -7.30
N VAL A 103 -6.61 15.17 -7.23
CA VAL A 103 -7.46 15.17 -6.02
C VAL A 103 -6.70 14.66 -4.81
N VAL A 104 -5.93 13.58 -4.96
CA VAL A 104 -5.07 13.06 -3.88
C VAL A 104 -3.99 14.06 -3.47
N LYS A 105 -3.32 14.69 -4.45
CA LYS A 105 -2.32 15.72 -4.23
C LYS A 105 -2.87 16.94 -3.48
N ASP A 106 -4.02 17.43 -3.93
CA ASP A 106 -4.67 18.62 -3.36
C ASP A 106 -5.17 18.36 -1.91
N ALA A 107 -5.50 17.10 -1.60
CA ALA A 107 -5.76 16.68 -0.23
C ALA A 107 -4.48 16.62 0.65
N GLY A 108 -3.30 16.75 0.07
CA GLY A 108 -2.01 16.67 0.78
C GLY A 108 -1.65 15.26 1.20
N LEU A 109 -2.12 14.24 0.48
CA LEU A 109 -1.82 12.84 0.70
C LEU A 109 -0.77 12.33 -0.30
N TYR A 110 -0.02 11.31 0.08
CA TYR A 110 0.80 10.54 -0.83
C TYR A 110 -0.06 9.63 -1.73
N LEU A 111 0.53 9.17 -2.83
CA LEU A 111 -0.08 8.20 -3.73
C LEU A 111 0.86 7.01 -3.93
N MET A 112 0.34 5.80 -3.77
CA MET A 112 0.95 4.55 -4.24
C MET A 112 0.25 4.15 -5.52
N LEU A 113 1.00 4.06 -6.62
CA LEU A 113 0.47 3.77 -7.95
C LEU A 113 0.78 2.32 -8.32
N ARG A 114 -0.24 1.46 -8.24
CA ARG A 114 -0.13 0.05 -8.61
C ARG A 114 -0.49 -0.13 -10.08
N ILE A 115 0.52 -0.03 -10.97
CA ILE A 115 0.30 -0.06 -12.43
C ILE A 115 -0.17 -1.45 -12.87
N GLY A 116 0.36 -2.49 -12.30
CA GLY A 116 0.10 -3.85 -12.72
C GLY A 116 0.94 -4.23 -13.96
N PRO A 117 0.42 -4.18 -15.18
CA PRO A 117 -0.94 -3.87 -15.63
C PRO A 117 -1.95 -5.02 -15.49
N PHE A 118 -1.51 -6.24 -15.10
CA PHE A 118 -2.42 -7.20 -14.53
C PHE A 118 -2.68 -6.83 -13.06
N VAL A 119 -3.91 -6.57 -12.70
CA VAL A 119 -4.27 -6.06 -11.37
C VAL A 119 -5.14 -7.02 -10.56
N ALA A 120 -5.61 -8.10 -11.16
CA ALA A 120 -6.65 -8.97 -10.61
C ALA A 120 -7.89 -8.16 -10.20
N ALA A 121 -7.98 -7.69 -8.97
CA ALA A 121 -8.95 -6.75 -8.43
C ALA A 121 -10.42 -7.14 -8.69
N GLU A 122 -10.68 -8.44 -8.88
CA GLU A 122 -11.99 -8.97 -9.31
C GLU A 122 -12.56 -8.16 -10.50
N TRP A 123 -11.64 -7.66 -11.32
CA TRP A 123 -11.92 -6.89 -12.51
C TRP A 123 -11.87 -7.78 -13.76
N ASN A 124 -12.66 -7.43 -14.78
CA ASN A 124 -12.75 -8.19 -16.03
C ASN A 124 -11.36 -8.43 -16.64
N PHE A 125 -11.02 -9.70 -16.91
CA PHE A 125 -9.70 -10.17 -17.36
C PHE A 125 -8.52 -9.70 -16.48
N GLY A 126 -8.76 -9.45 -15.18
CA GLY A 126 -7.72 -8.93 -14.28
C GLY A 126 -7.14 -7.57 -14.72
N GLY A 127 -7.91 -6.80 -15.50
CA GLY A 127 -7.51 -5.52 -16.06
C GLY A 127 -6.84 -5.58 -17.43
N VAL A 128 -6.52 -6.78 -17.94
CA VAL A 128 -5.86 -6.92 -19.25
C VAL A 128 -6.88 -6.72 -20.39
N PRO A 129 -6.54 -5.95 -21.45
CA PRO A 129 -7.44 -5.73 -22.56
C PRO A 129 -7.79 -7.01 -23.34
N ALA A 130 -9.07 -7.16 -23.65
CA ALA A 130 -9.57 -8.33 -24.40
C ALA A 130 -8.94 -8.49 -25.79
N TRP A 131 -8.57 -7.37 -26.44
CA TRP A 131 -7.95 -7.40 -27.77
C TRP A 131 -6.59 -8.13 -27.80
N LEU A 132 -5.89 -8.23 -26.68
CA LEU A 132 -4.64 -9.03 -26.57
C LEU A 132 -4.85 -10.52 -26.87
N HIS A 133 -6.05 -11.08 -26.62
CA HIS A 133 -6.38 -12.47 -26.98
C HIS A 133 -6.30 -12.73 -28.47
N TYR A 134 -6.47 -11.71 -29.29
CA TYR A 134 -6.51 -11.84 -30.74
C TYR A 134 -5.15 -11.61 -31.41
N ILE A 135 -4.11 -11.27 -30.62
CA ILE A 135 -2.76 -11.11 -31.15
C ILE A 135 -2.07 -12.49 -31.19
N PRO A 136 -1.69 -12.98 -32.40
CA PRO A 136 -1.09 -14.29 -32.54
C PRO A 136 0.17 -14.46 -31.66
N GLY A 137 0.27 -15.61 -30.97
CA GLY A 137 1.40 -15.94 -30.12
C GLY A 137 1.37 -15.32 -28.72
N THR A 138 0.31 -14.57 -28.38
CA THR A 138 0.16 -14.03 -27.03
C THR A 138 -0.16 -15.15 -26.03
N VAL A 139 0.67 -15.25 -25.01
CA VAL A 139 0.42 -16.04 -23.80
C VAL A 139 0.53 -15.08 -22.61
N PHE A 140 -0.52 -14.99 -21.80
CA PHE A 140 -0.59 -14.01 -20.73
C PHE A 140 0.38 -14.32 -19.60
N ARG A 141 1.03 -13.28 -19.08
CA ARG A 141 1.85 -13.31 -17.87
C ARG A 141 2.95 -14.38 -17.91
N THR A 142 3.64 -14.52 -19.07
CA THR A 142 4.82 -15.37 -19.22
C THR A 142 5.78 -14.80 -20.24
N ASN A 143 6.94 -15.44 -20.43
CA ASN A 143 8.02 -14.92 -21.26
C ASN A 143 7.73 -15.07 -22.74
N ASN A 144 6.92 -14.18 -23.31
CA ASN A 144 6.67 -14.06 -24.74
C ASN A 144 6.59 -12.59 -25.17
N GLU A 145 7.11 -12.29 -26.37
CA GLU A 145 7.25 -10.91 -26.84
C GLU A 145 5.90 -10.19 -27.10
N PRO A 146 4.84 -10.82 -27.68
CA PRO A 146 3.58 -10.12 -27.86
C PRO A 146 3.04 -9.54 -26.55
N PHE A 147 3.00 -10.34 -25.48
CA PHE A 147 2.52 -9.87 -24.19
C PHE A 147 3.46 -8.84 -23.55
N LYS A 148 4.77 -9.14 -23.51
CA LYS A 148 5.75 -8.26 -22.87
C LYS A 148 5.85 -6.89 -23.55
N SER A 149 5.84 -6.84 -24.88
CA SER A 149 5.93 -5.56 -25.60
C SER A 149 4.73 -4.66 -25.34
N HIS A 150 3.51 -5.20 -25.33
CA HIS A 150 2.30 -4.44 -25.01
C HIS A 150 2.25 -4.00 -23.56
N MET A 151 2.60 -4.89 -22.61
CA MET A 151 2.72 -4.56 -21.20
C MET A 151 3.72 -3.41 -20.96
N LYS A 152 4.89 -3.49 -21.59
CA LYS A 152 5.89 -2.42 -21.51
C LYS A 152 5.37 -1.11 -22.09
N SER A 153 4.72 -1.16 -23.25
CA SER A 153 4.15 0.04 -23.90
C SER A 153 3.16 0.74 -22.99
N PHE A 154 2.21 -0.01 -22.41
CA PHE A 154 1.23 0.56 -21.51
C PHE A 154 1.87 1.10 -20.21
N THR A 155 2.76 0.34 -19.59
CA THR A 155 3.48 0.79 -18.38
C THR A 155 4.24 2.09 -18.64
N THR A 156 4.94 2.17 -19.77
CA THR A 156 5.67 3.39 -20.18
C THR A 156 4.70 4.55 -20.37
N LYS A 157 3.56 4.33 -21.06
CA LYS A 157 2.53 5.39 -21.24
C LYS A 157 2.06 5.97 -19.91
N ILE A 158 1.74 5.12 -18.94
CA ILE A 158 1.29 5.58 -17.61
C ILE A 158 2.40 6.34 -16.89
N VAL A 159 3.62 5.80 -16.89
CA VAL A 159 4.76 6.46 -16.22
C VAL A 159 5.06 7.82 -16.86
N ASP A 160 5.05 7.91 -18.19
CA ASP A 160 5.32 9.16 -18.89
C ASP A 160 4.26 10.22 -18.57
N MET A 161 2.97 9.86 -18.55
CA MET A 161 1.90 10.75 -18.12
C MET A 161 2.10 11.28 -16.71
N MET A 162 2.47 10.42 -15.75
CA MET A 162 2.74 10.85 -14.39
C MET A 162 3.99 11.72 -14.26
N LYS A 163 5.00 11.48 -15.12
CA LYS A 163 6.20 12.35 -15.22
C LYS A 163 5.89 13.71 -15.83
N GLU A 164 5.08 13.77 -16.88
CA GLU A 164 4.64 15.02 -17.51
C GLU A 164 3.91 15.92 -16.51
N GLU A 165 3.06 15.35 -15.66
CA GLU A 165 2.36 16.05 -14.57
C GLU A 165 3.26 16.31 -13.35
N ARG A 166 4.50 15.82 -13.33
CA ARG A 166 5.44 15.92 -12.20
C ARG A 166 4.87 15.36 -10.91
N PHE A 167 4.21 14.22 -11.00
CA PHE A 167 3.57 13.58 -9.85
C PHE A 167 4.49 12.68 -9.03
N PHE A 168 5.60 12.21 -9.60
CA PHE A 168 6.58 11.43 -8.83
C PHE A 168 7.31 12.29 -7.78
N ALA A 169 7.53 11.71 -6.61
CA ALA A 169 8.24 12.39 -5.51
C ALA A 169 9.65 12.86 -5.91
N SER A 170 10.33 12.14 -6.80
CA SER A 170 11.61 12.54 -7.40
C SER A 170 11.54 13.87 -8.17
N GLN A 171 10.35 14.31 -8.56
CA GLN A 171 10.08 15.57 -9.24
C GLN A 171 9.40 16.61 -8.31
N GLY A 172 9.31 16.33 -7.00
CA GLY A 172 8.58 17.12 -6.02
C GLY A 172 7.08 16.83 -5.96
N GLY A 173 6.64 15.72 -6.56
CA GLY A 173 5.25 15.25 -6.53
C GLY A 173 4.92 14.39 -5.30
N HIS A 174 3.83 13.67 -5.36
CA HIS A 174 3.26 12.92 -4.26
C HIS A 174 3.21 11.40 -4.49
N ILE A 175 3.54 10.89 -5.69
CA ILE A 175 3.70 9.44 -5.91
C ILE A 175 5.01 8.99 -5.27
N ILE A 176 4.90 8.14 -4.24
CA ILE A 176 6.03 7.70 -3.43
C ILE A 176 6.44 6.26 -3.68
N LEU A 177 5.58 5.47 -4.31
CA LEU A 177 5.77 4.04 -4.56
C LEU A 177 5.04 3.63 -5.83
N ALA A 178 5.63 2.72 -6.60
CA ALA A 178 4.99 2.13 -7.77
C ALA A 178 5.04 0.61 -7.71
N GLN A 179 4.02 -0.06 -8.27
CA GLN A 179 3.96 -1.53 -8.35
C GLN A 179 3.90 -2.00 -9.79
N ILE A 180 4.63 -3.05 -10.08
CA ILE A 180 4.52 -3.83 -11.31
C ILE A 180 3.99 -5.23 -10.98
N GLU A 181 3.14 -5.80 -11.85
CA GLU A 181 2.47 -7.09 -11.67
C GLU A 181 1.54 -7.14 -10.44
N ASN A 182 0.87 -8.25 -10.22
CA ASN A 182 0.12 -8.54 -9.01
C ASN A 182 0.13 -10.03 -8.70
N GLU A 183 0.62 -10.40 -7.51
CA GLU A 183 0.60 -11.77 -6.95
C GLU A 183 1.13 -12.85 -7.90
N TYR A 184 2.09 -12.49 -8.74
CA TYR A 184 2.59 -13.39 -9.77
C TYR A 184 3.29 -14.62 -9.18
N GLY A 185 3.84 -14.52 -7.98
CA GLY A 185 4.51 -15.64 -7.30
C GLY A 185 3.63 -16.89 -7.17
N TYR A 186 2.31 -16.75 -7.08
CA TYR A 186 1.38 -17.88 -7.04
C TYR A 186 1.28 -18.64 -8.37
N TYR A 187 1.54 -17.98 -9.49
CA TYR A 187 1.37 -18.51 -10.83
C TYR A 187 2.68 -18.87 -11.52
N GLN A 188 3.79 -18.33 -11.06
CA GLN A 188 5.11 -18.45 -11.68
C GLN A 188 5.49 -19.89 -11.97
N GLN A 189 5.23 -20.82 -11.04
CA GLN A 189 5.59 -22.22 -11.17
C GLN A 189 4.85 -22.92 -12.32
N ALA A 190 3.61 -22.51 -12.63
CA ALA A 190 2.84 -23.07 -13.73
C ALA A 190 3.50 -22.85 -15.11
N TYR A 191 4.35 -21.82 -15.22
CA TYR A 191 5.10 -21.50 -16.44
C TYR A 191 6.58 -21.93 -16.40
N GLY A 192 7.02 -22.60 -15.33
CA GLY A 192 8.40 -23.08 -15.19
C GLY A 192 9.45 -21.99 -15.40
N ALA A 193 10.45 -22.27 -16.24
CA ALA A 193 11.53 -21.32 -16.56
C ALA A 193 11.00 -20.03 -17.22
N GLY A 194 9.94 -20.12 -18.02
CA GLY A 194 9.28 -18.98 -18.64
C GLY A 194 8.66 -18.02 -17.60
N GLY A 195 8.08 -18.57 -16.52
CA GLY A 195 7.54 -17.78 -15.43
C GLY A 195 8.60 -17.00 -14.67
N LYS A 196 9.72 -17.65 -14.32
CA LYS A 196 10.84 -17.00 -13.66
C LYS A 196 11.45 -15.90 -14.54
N ALA A 197 11.68 -16.19 -15.82
CA ALA A 197 12.20 -15.21 -16.76
C ALA A 197 11.28 -14.00 -16.92
N TYR A 198 9.97 -14.20 -16.90
CA TYR A 198 8.98 -13.14 -16.96
C TYR A 198 8.99 -12.27 -15.69
N ALA A 199 8.99 -12.86 -14.50
CA ALA A 199 9.04 -12.11 -13.23
C ALA A 199 10.28 -11.20 -13.16
N MET A 200 11.46 -11.74 -13.50
CA MET A 200 12.71 -10.99 -13.56
C MET A 200 12.66 -9.86 -14.60
N TRP A 201 12.09 -10.15 -15.79
CA TRP A 201 11.91 -9.15 -16.82
C TRP A 201 10.94 -8.03 -16.37
N ALA A 202 9.82 -8.35 -15.73
CA ALA A 202 8.84 -7.38 -15.29
C ALA A 202 9.45 -6.40 -14.28
N GLY A 203 10.15 -6.90 -13.26
CA GLY A 203 10.85 -6.07 -12.30
C GLY A 203 11.95 -5.20 -12.94
N SER A 204 12.75 -5.76 -13.85
CA SER A 204 13.80 -5.02 -14.56
C SER A 204 13.21 -3.95 -15.49
N MET A 205 12.10 -4.25 -16.17
CA MET A 205 11.38 -3.31 -17.03
C MET A 205 10.82 -2.15 -16.22
N ALA A 206 10.29 -2.41 -15.04
CA ALA A 206 9.78 -1.40 -14.11
C ALA A 206 10.92 -0.47 -13.64
N LEU A 207 12.04 -1.02 -13.20
CA LEU A 207 13.21 -0.23 -12.79
C LEU A 207 13.73 0.65 -13.93
N ALA A 208 13.73 0.14 -15.17
CA ALA A 208 14.14 0.89 -16.35
C ALA A 208 13.22 2.09 -16.69
N GLN A 209 12.04 2.20 -16.08
CA GLN A 209 11.18 3.39 -16.22
C GLN A 209 11.78 4.63 -15.54
N ASN A 210 12.77 4.51 -14.67
CA ASN A 210 13.48 5.62 -14.03
C ASN A 210 12.51 6.64 -13.37
N THR A 211 11.60 6.16 -12.55
CA THR A 211 10.62 6.98 -11.83
C THR A 211 11.25 7.75 -10.66
N GLY A 212 12.39 7.28 -10.15
CA GLY A 212 13.05 7.83 -8.98
C GLY A 212 12.30 7.58 -7.66
N VAL A 213 11.37 6.62 -7.66
CA VAL A 213 10.72 6.08 -6.46
C VAL A 213 10.87 4.55 -6.45
N PRO A 214 10.79 3.90 -5.27
CA PRO A 214 10.89 2.45 -5.18
C PRO A 214 9.77 1.73 -5.94
N TRP A 215 10.09 0.55 -6.46
CA TRP A 215 9.13 -0.38 -7.08
C TRP A 215 8.90 -1.58 -6.17
N ILE A 216 7.67 -2.07 -6.18
CA ILE A 216 7.26 -3.26 -5.45
C ILE A 216 6.66 -4.32 -6.37
N MET A 217 6.75 -5.58 -5.96
CA MET A 217 5.98 -6.72 -6.47
C MET A 217 5.42 -7.48 -5.27
N CYS A 218 4.10 -7.56 -5.15
CA CYS A 218 3.48 -8.28 -4.05
C CYS A 218 3.52 -9.80 -4.27
N GLN A 219 3.69 -10.56 -3.18
CA GLN A 219 3.72 -12.04 -3.16
C GLN A 219 4.72 -12.62 -4.17
N GLN A 220 5.92 -12.01 -4.27
CA GLN A 220 6.96 -12.41 -5.22
C GLN A 220 8.32 -12.54 -4.51
N TYR A 221 8.82 -13.75 -4.34
CA TYR A 221 10.00 -14.03 -3.51
C TYR A 221 11.33 -14.00 -4.28
N ASP A 222 11.33 -13.99 -5.60
CA ASP A 222 12.53 -14.01 -6.46
C ASP A 222 12.51 -12.86 -7.48
N VAL A 223 12.43 -11.64 -6.99
CA VAL A 223 12.48 -10.39 -7.78
C VAL A 223 13.92 -9.85 -7.90
N PRO A 224 14.20 -8.92 -8.84
CA PRO A 224 15.45 -8.16 -8.81
C PRO A 224 15.67 -7.45 -7.45
N ASP A 225 16.91 -7.38 -6.99
CA ASP A 225 17.27 -6.91 -5.64
C ASP A 225 16.72 -5.52 -5.27
N HIS A 226 16.49 -4.65 -6.25
CA HIS A 226 15.97 -3.30 -6.05
C HIS A 226 14.44 -3.21 -6.11
N VAL A 227 13.74 -4.32 -6.25
CA VAL A 227 12.28 -4.40 -6.16
C VAL A 227 11.91 -4.99 -4.81
N ILE A 228 11.00 -4.34 -4.10
CA ILE A 228 10.60 -4.77 -2.76
C ILE A 228 9.47 -5.80 -2.87
N ASN A 229 9.64 -6.98 -2.27
CA ASN A 229 8.54 -7.93 -2.08
C ASN A 229 7.62 -7.44 -0.96
N THR A 230 6.30 -7.59 -1.13
CA THR A 230 5.30 -7.15 -0.17
C THR A 230 4.25 -8.23 0.08
N CYS A 231 3.49 -8.07 1.14
CA CYS A 231 2.49 -9.05 1.58
C CYS A 231 1.06 -8.63 1.18
N ASN A 232 0.26 -9.61 0.72
CA ASN A 232 -1.18 -9.51 0.54
C ASN A 232 -1.83 -10.63 1.35
N SER A 233 -2.63 -10.31 2.36
CA SER A 233 -3.34 -11.30 3.20
C SER A 233 -4.28 -10.61 4.19
N PHE A 234 -5.08 -11.40 4.93
CA PHE A 234 -5.77 -10.95 6.15
C PHE A 234 -4.80 -10.63 7.30
N TYR A 235 -3.62 -11.28 7.33
CA TYR A 235 -2.59 -11.11 8.36
C TYR A 235 -1.21 -11.14 7.71
N CYS A 236 -0.39 -10.11 7.98
CA CYS A 236 0.99 -10.01 7.49
C CYS A 236 2.00 -9.74 8.61
N ASP A 237 1.61 -9.97 9.86
CA ASP A 237 2.49 -9.79 11.02
C ASP A 237 3.71 -10.71 11.00
N GLN A 238 3.61 -11.90 10.40
CA GLN A 238 4.71 -12.85 10.25
C GLN A 238 5.49 -12.72 8.93
N PHE A 239 5.05 -11.84 8.02
CA PHE A 239 5.73 -11.63 6.75
C PHE A 239 7.17 -11.13 6.95
N LYS A 240 8.07 -11.64 6.12
CA LYS A 240 9.49 -11.22 6.07
C LYS A 240 9.81 -10.75 4.65
N PRO A 241 10.42 -9.58 4.49
CA PRO A 241 10.94 -9.14 3.20
C PRO A 241 11.99 -10.12 2.65
N ASN A 242 12.21 -10.12 1.33
CA ASN A 242 13.19 -10.99 0.69
C ASN A 242 14.64 -10.69 1.13
N LEU A 243 14.93 -9.42 1.36
CA LEU A 243 16.25 -8.96 1.76
C LEU A 243 16.18 -8.27 3.15
N PRO A 244 17.19 -8.45 3.99
CA PRO A 244 17.26 -7.81 5.31
C PRO A 244 17.38 -6.28 5.24
N THR A 245 17.66 -5.73 4.07
CA THR A 245 17.72 -4.28 3.80
C THR A 245 16.39 -3.67 3.39
N GLN A 246 15.36 -4.49 3.16
CA GLN A 246 14.05 -4.05 2.71
C GLN A 246 13.06 -3.89 3.87
N PRO A 247 12.16 -2.88 3.82
CA PRO A 247 11.14 -2.68 4.83
C PRO A 247 10.00 -3.69 4.69
N LYS A 248 9.29 -3.90 5.79
CA LYS A 248 8.10 -4.73 5.83
C LYS A 248 6.89 -3.91 5.41
N ILE A 249 6.30 -4.27 4.26
CA ILE A 249 5.18 -3.57 3.61
C ILE A 249 4.02 -4.54 3.40
N TRP A 250 2.81 -4.09 3.72
CA TRP A 250 1.55 -4.78 3.52
C TRP A 250 0.72 -4.05 2.46
N THR A 251 0.72 -4.56 1.23
CA THR A 251 0.07 -3.93 0.09
C THR A 251 -1.41 -4.22 -0.01
N GLU A 252 -1.86 -5.35 0.53
CA GLU A 252 -3.28 -5.64 0.63
C GLU A 252 -3.62 -6.25 1.98
N ASN A 253 -4.18 -5.42 2.86
CA ASN A 253 -4.91 -5.84 4.03
C ASN A 253 -6.40 -5.86 3.69
N TRP A 254 -7.00 -7.02 3.71
CA TRP A 254 -8.40 -7.18 3.33
C TRP A 254 -9.35 -6.91 4.50
N PRO A 255 -10.07 -5.74 4.55
CA PRO A 255 -10.98 -5.40 5.64
C PRO A 255 -12.32 -6.13 5.56
N GLY A 256 -12.54 -6.89 4.51
CA GLY A 256 -13.68 -7.73 4.18
C GLY A 256 -13.33 -8.63 3.01
N TRP A 257 -14.27 -8.82 2.08
CA TRP A 257 -14.09 -9.57 0.84
C TRP A 257 -15.07 -9.12 -0.24
N PHE A 258 -14.81 -9.49 -1.48
CA PHE A 258 -15.76 -9.27 -2.57
C PHE A 258 -16.95 -10.25 -2.46
N GLN A 259 -18.07 -9.88 -3.06
CA GLN A 259 -19.29 -10.68 -3.04
C GLN A 259 -19.50 -11.41 -4.34
N THR A 260 -19.88 -12.68 -4.23
CA THR A 260 -20.37 -13.52 -5.33
C THR A 260 -21.88 -13.66 -5.23
N PHE A 261 -22.57 -13.61 -6.37
CA PHE A 261 -24.02 -13.79 -6.42
C PHE A 261 -24.43 -15.16 -5.87
N GLY A 262 -25.38 -15.16 -4.93
CA GLY A 262 -25.86 -16.37 -4.27
C GLY A 262 -25.10 -16.80 -3.02
N GLU A 263 -23.98 -16.15 -2.71
CA GLU A 263 -23.21 -16.39 -1.48
C GLU A 263 -23.66 -15.45 -0.35
N SER A 264 -23.29 -15.77 0.89
CA SER A 264 -23.50 -14.89 2.05
C SER A 264 -22.66 -13.63 1.91
N ASN A 265 -23.16 -12.51 2.47
CA ASN A 265 -22.41 -11.26 2.48
C ASN A 265 -21.14 -11.41 3.30
N PRO A 266 -19.96 -11.16 2.72
CA PRO A 266 -18.71 -11.16 3.47
C PRO A 266 -18.75 -10.13 4.59
N HIS A 267 -18.25 -10.51 5.75
CA HIS A 267 -18.09 -9.62 6.89
C HIS A 267 -16.80 -9.94 7.66
N ARG A 268 -16.01 -8.94 7.94
CA ARG A 268 -14.85 -9.03 8.84
C ARG A 268 -15.05 -8.03 10.00
N PRO A 269 -15.09 -8.50 11.27
CA PRO A 269 -15.26 -7.62 12.40
C PRO A 269 -14.19 -6.53 12.46
N PRO A 270 -14.54 -5.29 12.83
CA PRO A 270 -13.57 -4.20 12.94
C PRO A 270 -12.46 -4.49 13.96
N GLU A 271 -12.77 -5.25 15.01
CA GLU A 271 -11.80 -5.70 16.03
C GLU A 271 -10.72 -6.60 15.43
N ASP A 272 -11.10 -7.50 14.51
CA ASP A 272 -10.15 -8.38 13.84
C ASP A 272 -9.26 -7.61 12.85
N VAL A 273 -9.83 -6.66 12.11
CA VAL A 273 -9.04 -5.77 11.25
C VAL A 273 -8.06 -4.95 12.09
N ALA A 274 -8.53 -4.39 13.22
CA ALA A 274 -7.69 -3.62 14.12
C ALA A 274 -6.57 -4.48 14.74
N PHE A 275 -6.89 -5.71 15.17
CA PHE A 275 -5.93 -6.69 15.68
C PHE A 275 -4.80 -6.94 14.68
N SER A 276 -5.16 -7.25 13.43
CA SER A 276 -4.19 -7.56 12.39
C SER A 276 -3.23 -6.39 12.10
N VAL A 277 -3.76 -5.16 12.09
CA VAL A 277 -3.00 -3.93 11.84
C VAL A 277 -2.09 -3.59 13.03
N ALA A 278 -2.60 -3.65 14.26
CA ALA A 278 -1.80 -3.41 15.46
C ALA A 278 -0.63 -4.39 15.56
N ARG A 279 -0.88 -5.69 15.31
CA ARG A 279 0.19 -6.70 15.27
C ARG A 279 1.20 -6.44 14.16
N PHE A 280 0.74 -6.06 12.97
CA PHE A 280 1.65 -5.77 11.86
C PHE A 280 2.66 -4.68 12.20
N PHE A 281 2.21 -3.57 12.77
CA PHE A 281 3.09 -2.49 13.20
C PHE A 281 3.93 -2.89 14.43
N GLY A 282 3.34 -3.56 15.40
CA GLY A 282 4.05 -4.12 16.54
C GLY A 282 5.19 -5.06 16.13
N LYS A 283 5.04 -5.81 15.06
CA LYS A 283 6.05 -6.72 14.47
C LYS A 283 6.97 -6.04 13.44
N GLY A 284 7.09 -4.71 13.46
CA GLY A 284 8.03 -3.96 12.64
C GLY A 284 7.57 -3.64 11.23
N GLY A 285 6.28 -3.71 10.96
CA GLY A 285 5.69 -3.20 9.73
C GLY A 285 5.79 -1.67 9.65
N SER A 286 5.89 -1.12 8.45
CA SER A 286 6.05 0.32 8.26
C SER A 286 5.07 0.95 7.28
N VAL A 287 4.53 0.18 6.37
CA VAL A 287 3.49 0.61 5.42
C VAL A 287 2.40 -0.44 5.41
N GLN A 288 1.17 -0.03 5.67
CA GLN A 288 -0.02 -0.89 5.61
C GLN A 288 -1.07 -0.22 4.73
N ASN A 289 -1.65 -0.97 3.79
CA ASN A 289 -2.68 -0.51 2.88
C ASN A 289 -3.96 -1.34 3.05
N TYR A 290 -5.08 -0.68 3.30
CA TYR A 290 -6.39 -1.34 3.28
C TYR A 290 -6.82 -1.58 1.84
N TYR A 291 -6.89 -2.80 1.43
CA TYR A 291 -7.45 -3.22 0.16
C TYR A 291 -8.82 -3.86 0.40
N VAL A 292 -9.90 -3.08 0.27
CA VAL A 292 -10.00 -1.67 -0.11
C VAL A 292 -10.53 -0.83 1.06
N TYR A 293 -10.25 0.47 1.05
CA TYR A 293 -10.85 1.40 2.00
C TYR A 293 -12.22 1.90 1.52
N HIS A 294 -12.36 2.00 0.19
CA HIS A 294 -13.61 2.17 -0.54
C HIS A 294 -13.57 1.26 -1.77
N GLY A 295 -14.44 0.28 -1.84
CA GLY A 295 -14.50 -0.67 -2.95
C GLY A 295 -15.29 -0.14 -4.15
N GLY A 296 -16.43 0.49 -3.91
CA GLY A 296 -17.25 1.10 -4.94
C GLY A 296 -18.04 0.12 -5.80
N THR A 297 -18.24 0.47 -7.06
CA THR A 297 -19.13 -0.20 -7.99
C THR A 297 -18.38 -0.67 -9.25
N ASN A 298 -18.58 -1.91 -9.63
CA ASN A 298 -18.16 -2.41 -10.94
C ASN A 298 -19.14 -1.95 -12.01
N PHE A 299 -18.95 -0.74 -12.52
CA PHE A 299 -19.80 -0.19 -13.58
C PHE A 299 -19.66 -0.97 -14.88
N ASP A 300 -20.71 -0.96 -15.69
CA ASP A 300 -20.76 -1.58 -17.00
C ASP A 300 -20.46 -3.10 -16.94
N ARG A 301 -19.44 -3.56 -17.66
CA ARG A 301 -18.97 -4.95 -17.69
C ARG A 301 -17.59 -5.11 -17.08
N THR A 302 -17.32 -4.38 -16.00
CA THR A 302 -16.00 -4.37 -15.39
C THR A 302 -15.81 -5.41 -14.30
N ALA A 303 -16.89 -6.00 -13.77
CA ALA A 303 -16.80 -7.12 -12.84
C ALA A 303 -16.09 -8.32 -13.48
N GLY A 304 -15.21 -8.96 -12.73
CA GLY A 304 -14.61 -10.24 -13.10
C GLY A 304 -15.65 -11.37 -13.07
N GLY A 305 -15.32 -12.47 -13.68
CA GLY A 305 -16.18 -13.66 -13.64
C GLY A 305 -15.66 -14.73 -12.67
N PRO A 306 -16.42 -15.81 -12.45
CA PRO A 306 -17.86 -15.89 -12.59
C PRO A 306 -18.59 -15.36 -11.34
N PHE A 307 -19.81 -14.88 -11.49
CA PHE A 307 -20.74 -14.51 -10.41
C PHE A 307 -20.32 -13.35 -9.49
N ILE A 308 -19.24 -12.61 -9.79
CA ILE A 308 -18.88 -11.42 -9.02
C ILE A 308 -19.95 -10.35 -9.23
N THR A 309 -20.48 -9.80 -8.12
CA THR A 309 -21.54 -8.81 -8.16
C THR A 309 -21.07 -7.47 -8.69
N THR A 310 -22.02 -6.64 -9.14
CA THR A 310 -21.74 -5.24 -9.53
C THR A 310 -21.23 -4.42 -8.35
N SER A 311 -21.79 -4.63 -7.15
CA SER A 311 -21.24 -4.02 -5.96
C SER A 311 -19.86 -4.59 -5.62
N TYR A 312 -18.89 -3.71 -5.43
CA TYR A 312 -17.58 -4.05 -4.88
C TYR A 312 -17.40 -3.44 -3.49
N ASP A 313 -18.48 -3.41 -2.72
CA ASP A 313 -18.54 -2.82 -1.38
C ASP A 313 -17.43 -3.35 -0.45
N TYR A 314 -17.10 -4.63 -0.54
CA TYR A 314 -15.98 -5.29 0.13
C TYR A 314 -16.05 -5.27 1.67
N ASP A 315 -17.19 -4.91 2.25
CA ASP A 315 -17.32 -4.61 3.69
C ASP A 315 -16.29 -3.55 4.15
N ALA A 316 -15.95 -2.63 3.26
CA ALA A 316 -14.91 -1.62 3.43
C ALA A 316 -15.28 -0.57 4.48
N PRO A 317 -14.29 0.16 5.06
CA PRO A 317 -14.55 1.26 6.00
C PRO A 317 -15.41 2.39 5.44
N ILE A 318 -15.37 2.63 4.14
CA ILE A 318 -16.32 3.49 3.42
C ILE A 318 -17.13 2.58 2.49
N ASP A 319 -18.45 2.64 2.59
CA ASP A 319 -19.35 1.80 1.81
C ASP A 319 -19.39 2.18 0.32
N GLU A 320 -20.09 1.38 -0.49
CA GLU A 320 -20.21 1.59 -1.94
C GLU A 320 -20.66 3.01 -2.31
N TYR A 321 -21.49 3.65 -1.49
CA TYR A 321 -22.06 4.98 -1.73
C TYR A 321 -21.24 6.14 -1.15
N GLY A 322 -20.07 5.84 -0.57
CA GLY A 322 -19.18 6.83 0.02
C GLY A 322 -19.63 7.31 1.40
N LEU A 323 -20.29 6.46 2.19
CA LEU A 323 -20.65 6.72 3.57
C LEU A 323 -19.74 5.94 4.52
N LYS A 324 -19.43 6.52 5.67
CA LYS A 324 -18.63 5.87 6.72
C LYS A 324 -19.37 4.66 7.26
N ARG A 325 -18.78 3.47 7.17
CA ARG A 325 -19.30 2.24 7.77
C ARG A 325 -18.96 2.21 9.27
N LEU A 326 -19.92 2.57 10.09
CA LEU A 326 -19.75 2.47 11.54
C LEU A 326 -20.12 1.06 12.04
N PRO A 327 -19.41 0.54 13.07
CA PRO A 327 -18.34 1.18 13.82
C PRO A 327 -16.96 1.07 13.15
N LYS A 328 -16.79 0.27 12.06
CA LYS A 328 -15.49 -0.08 11.45
C LYS A 328 -14.63 1.16 11.17
N TRP A 329 -15.15 2.15 10.46
CA TRP A 329 -14.40 3.37 10.14
C TRP A 329 -13.91 4.11 11.39
N ALA A 330 -14.77 4.27 12.40
CA ALA A 330 -14.45 5.00 13.62
C ALA A 330 -13.40 4.24 14.47
N HIS A 331 -13.55 2.93 14.60
CA HIS A 331 -12.64 2.08 15.35
C HIS A 331 -11.22 2.11 14.74
N LEU A 332 -11.14 1.99 13.42
CA LEU A 332 -9.86 2.07 12.71
C LEU A 332 -9.22 3.46 12.80
N LYS A 333 -10.01 4.54 12.80
CA LYS A 333 -9.49 5.90 13.02
C LYS A 333 -8.80 6.05 14.38
N GLU A 334 -9.38 5.52 15.46
CA GLU A 334 -8.76 5.56 16.79
C GLU A 334 -7.52 4.66 16.87
N LEU A 335 -7.54 3.50 16.21
CA LEU A 335 -6.35 2.66 16.04
C LEU A 335 -5.20 3.44 15.37
N HIS A 336 -5.49 4.13 14.25
CA HIS A 336 -4.47 4.88 13.50
C HIS A 336 -3.83 5.99 14.34
N LYS A 337 -4.64 6.74 15.08
CA LYS A 337 -4.14 7.75 16.04
C LYS A 337 -3.19 7.12 17.06
N SER A 338 -3.57 5.98 17.63
CA SER A 338 -2.79 5.30 18.66
C SER A 338 -1.46 4.77 18.11
N ILE A 339 -1.46 4.22 16.89
CA ILE A 339 -0.24 3.78 16.19
C ILE A 339 0.68 4.98 15.92
N LYS A 340 0.13 6.13 15.51
CA LYS A 340 0.91 7.34 15.22
C LYS A 340 1.61 7.92 16.45
N LEU A 341 1.06 7.74 17.66
CA LEU A 341 1.77 8.07 18.90
C LEU A 341 3.06 7.26 19.09
N CYS A 342 3.13 6.06 18.51
CA CYS A 342 4.26 5.15 18.61
C CYS A 342 5.28 5.32 17.46
N GLU A 343 5.00 6.15 16.42
CA GLU A 343 5.77 6.20 15.16
C GLU A 343 7.28 6.40 15.39
N HIS A 344 7.67 7.32 16.27
CA HIS A 344 9.08 7.59 16.54
C HIS A 344 9.82 6.36 17.03
N SER A 345 9.34 5.75 18.11
CA SER A 345 9.99 4.58 18.72
C SER A 345 9.92 3.33 17.83
N LEU A 346 8.84 3.14 17.06
CA LEU A 346 8.73 2.06 16.06
C LEU A 346 9.81 2.16 14.97
N LEU A 347 10.13 3.39 14.53
CA LEU A 347 11.05 3.64 13.41
C LEU A 347 12.51 3.81 13.85
N SER A 348 12.78 4.15 15.11
CA SER A 348 14.15 4.39 15.64
C SER A 348 14.58 3.44 16.73
N GLY A 349 13.63 2.81 17.43
CA GLY A 349 13.89 1.98 18.61
C GLY A 349 14.37 0.56 18.27
N ASN A 350 15.00 -0.09 19.25
CA ASN A 350 15.29 -1.51 19.22
C ASN A 350 14.06 -2.28 19.69
N SER A 351 13.67 -3.31 18.95
CA SER A 351 12.54 -4.17 19.31
C SER A 351 12.98 -5.34 20.19
N THR A 352 12.16 -5.67 21.16
CA THR A 352 12.30 -6.86 22.01
C THR A 352 10.95 -7.55 22.10
N LEU A 353 10.91 -8.84 21.81
CA LEU A 353 9.73 -9.68 22.03
C LEU A 353 9.83 -10.33 23.40
N LEU A 354 8.81 -10.13 24.22
CA LEU A 354 8.68 -10.74 25.55
C LEU A 354 7.48 -11.70 25.56
N SER A 355 7.66 -12.90 26.08
CA SER A 355 6.54 -13.78 26.39
C SER A 355 5.90 -13.34 27.71
N LEU A 356 4.59 -13.16 27.72
CA LEU A 356 3.78 -12.82 28.89
C LEU A 356 2.89 -14.00 29.34
N GLY A 357 2.90 -15.08 28.59
CA GLY A 357 2.11 -16.30 28.79
C GLY A 357 2.19 -17.23 27.58
N PRO A 358 1.45 -18.35 27.57
CA PRO A 358 1.50 -19.32 26.46
C PRO A 358 1.04 -18.73 25.10
N GLN A 359 0.08 -17.80 25.13
CA GLN A 359 -0.48 -17.12 23.97
C GLN A 359 -0.53 -15.60 24.17
N GLN A 360 0.28 -15.07 25.06
CA GLN A 360 0.38 -13.64 25.35
C GLN A 360 1.81 -13.19 25.15
N GLU A 361 1.97 -12.08 24.45
CA GLU A 361 3.29 -11.53 24.12
C GLU A 361 3.29 -10.00 24.16
N ALA A 362 4.47 -9.42 24.30
CA ALA A 362 4.69 -7.99 24.17
C ALA A 362 5.79 -7.71 23.15
N ASP A 363 5.49 -6.91 22.15
CA ASP A 363 6.47 -6.28 21.29
C ASP A 363 6.83 -4.91 21.90
N VAL A 364 8.06 -4.77 22.36
CA VAL A 364 8.54 -3.58 23.07
C VAL A 364 9.61 -2.88 22.25
N TYR A 365 9.47 -1.58 22.04
CA TYR A 365 10.46 -0.75 21.37
C TYR A 365 11.01 0.29 22.33
N THR A 366 12.33 0.36 22.40
CA THR A 366 13.03 1.38 23.22
C THR A 366 13.93 2.18 22.29
N ASP A 367 13.74 3.48 22.24
CA ASP A 367 14.58 4.37 21.44
C ASP A 367 15.78 4.91 22.24
N HIS A 368 16.71 5.54 21.53
CA HIS A 368 17.95 6.07 22.12
C HIS A 368 17.73 7.23 23.11
N SER A 369 16.55 7.87 23.10
CA SER A 369 16.18 8.93 24.02
C SER A 369 15.55 8.41 25.32
N GLY A 370 15.37 7.09 25.42
CA GLY A 370 14.68 6.43 26.54
C GLY A 370 13.17 6.34 26.37
N GLY A 371 12.64 6.77 25.21
CA GLY A 371 11.24 6.55 24.86
C GLY A 371 10.94 5.05 24.72
N CYS A 372 9.76 4.65 25.14
CA CYS A 372 9.33 3.26 25.16
C CYS A 372 7.89 3.12 24.66
N VAL A 373 7.65 2.21 23.74
CA VAL A 373 6.29 1.81 23.33
C VAL A 373 6.14 0.30 23.40
N ALA A 374 4.94 -0.19 23.73
CA ALA A 374 4.64 -1.61 23.81
C ALA A 374 3.30 -1.94 23.15
N PHE A 375 3.27 -3.10 22.52
CA PHE A 375 2.08 -3.73 21.98
C PHE A 375 1.88 -5.06 22.72
N LEU A 376 0.90 -5.10 23.64
CA LEU A 376 0.59 -6.30 24.41
C LEU A 376 -0.50 -7.07 23.67
N ALA A 377 -0.20 -8.25 23.18
CA ALA A 377 -1.10 -9.08 22.39
C ALA A 377 -1.56 -10.30 23.18
N ASN A 378 -2.86 -10.58 23.13
CA ASN A 378 -3.43 -11.88 23.44
C ASN A 378 -3.88 -12.54 22.12
N ILE A 379 -3.18 -13.61 21.73
CA ILE A 379 -3.46 -14.36 20.49
C ILE A 379 -4.37 -15.58 20.75
N ASP A 380 -4.83 -15.80 21.97
CA ASP A 380 -5.91 -16.72 22.27
C ASP A 380 -7.22 -16.13 21.73
N SER A 381 -7.92 -16.87 20.88
CA SER A 381 -9.17 -16.41 20.26
C SER A 381 -10.41 -16.58 21.14
N GLU A 382 -10.28 -17.24 22.30
CA GLU A 382 -11.41 -17.63 23.12
C GLU A 382 -11.36 -17.08 24.55
N LYS A 383 -10.15 -16.86 25.07
CA LYS A 383 -9.97 -16.55 26.51
C LYS A 383 -9.32 -15.20 26.74
N ASP A 384 -9.96 -14.40 27.55
CA ASP A 384 -9.36 -13.23 28.16
C ASP A 384 -8.23 -13.64 29.10
N ASN A 385 -7.22 -12.79 29.24
CA ASN A 385 -6.07 -13.08 30.10
C ASN A 385 -5.62 -11.83 30.84
N VAL A 386 -5.10 -12.01 32.06
CA VAL A 386 -4.44 -10.96 32.83
C VAL A 386 -2.94 -11.22 32.79
N VAL A 387 -2.19 -10.26 32.29
CA VAL A 387 -0.73 -10.39 32.16
C VAL A 387 0.01 -9.39 33.05
N ALA A 388 1.18 -9.78 33.53
CA ALA A 388 2.07 -8.87 34.21
C ALA A 388 3.11 -8.31 33.23
N PHE A 389 3.18 -6.98 33.11
CA PHE A 389 4.18 -6.28 32.31
C PHE A 389 4.69 -5.07 33.10
N ARG A 390 6.01 -4.95 33.28
CA ARG A 390 6.67 -3.84 34.03
C ARG A 390 6.04 -3.54 35.39
N ASN A 391 5.82 -4.58 36.20
CA ASN A 391 5.23 -4.49 37.55
C ASN A 391 3.78 -3.98 37.60
N ARG A 392 3.07 -3.97 36.46
CA ARG A 392 1.63 -3.68 36.37
C ARG A 392 0.89 -4.88 35.79
N GLN A 393 -0.38 -4.98 36.10
CA GLN A 393 -1.29 -5.96 35.49
C GLN A 393 -2.14 -5.31 34.41
N TYR A 394 -2.37 -6.05 33.34
CA TYR A 394 -3.15 -5.61 32.16
C TYR A 394 -4.16 -6.69 31.78
N ASP A 395 -5.40 -6.29 31.66
CA ASP A 395 -6.48 -7.14 31.15
C ASP A 395 -6.44 -7.13 29.63
N LEU A 396 -6.14 -8.27 29.04
CA LEU A 396 -6.09 -8.49 27.60
C LEU A 396 -7.29 -9.36 27.18
N PRO A 397 -8.32 -8.79 26.56
CA PRO A 397 -9.39 -9.58 25.95
C PRO A 397 -8.85 -10.61 24.96
N ALA A 398 -9.60 -11.68 24.75
CA ALA A 398 -9.32 -12.64 23.68
C ALA A 398 -9.11 -11.93 22.34
N TRP A 399 -8.16 -12.41 21.54
CA TRP A 399 -7.84 -11.90 20.21
C TRP A 399 -7.71 -10.37 20.16
N SER A 400 -6.86 -9.82 21.03
CA SER A 400 -6.68 -8.37 21.15
C SER A 400 -5.24 -7.91 21.28
N VAL A 401 -5.02 -6.64 20.94
CA VAL A 401 -3.77 -5.93 21.17
C VAL A 401 -4.06 -4.64 21.93
N SER A 402 -3.36 -4.43 23.05
CA SER A 402 -3.32 -3.15 23.76
C SER A 402 -2.08 -2.35 23.33
N ILE A 403 -2.27 -1.08 22.96
CA ILE A 403 -1.21 -0.16 22.54
C ILE A 403 -0.84 0.77 23.69
N LEU A 404 0.44 0.78 24.08
CA LEU A 404 1.01 1.56 25.16
C LEU A 404 2.13 2.46 24.63
N PRO A 405 1.86 3.75 24.32
CA PRO A 405 2.90 4.66 23.76
C PRO A 405 4.00 5.05 24.73
N ASP A 406 3.84 4.76 26.01
CA ASP A 406 4.77 5.03 27.10
C ASP A 406 5.20 3.77 27.86
N CYS A 407 4.85 2.59 27.36
CA CYS A 407 5.01 1.29 28.04
C CYS A 407 4.26 1.16 29.37
N GLU A 408 3.32 2.04 29.67
CA GLU A 408 2.58 2.06 30.94
C GLU A 408 1.07 2.18 30.73
N ASN A 409 0.63 3.14 29.93
CA ASN A 409 -0.79 3.47 29.81
C ASN A 409 -1.35 2.93 28.49
N VAL A 410 -2.43 2.13 28.59
CA VAL A 410 -3.17 1.67 27.41
C VAL A 410 -3.99 2.83 26.85
N VAL A 411 -3.70 3.24 25.61
CA VAL A 411 -4.46 4.27 24.90
C VAL A 411 -5.50 3.68 23.95
N PHE A 412 -5.34 2.43 23.55
CA PHE A 412 -6.25 1.71 22.67
C PHE A 412 -6.13 0.21 22.88
N ASN A 413 -7.25 -0.50 22.82
CA ASN A 413 -7.29 -1.96 22.72
C ASN A 413 -8.18 -2.34 21.54
N THR A 414 -7.72 -3.25 20.70
CA THR A 414 -8.37 -3.61 19.44
C THR A 414 -9.73 -4.27 19.59
N ALA A 415 -10.05 -4.87 20.75
CA ALA A 415 -11.33 -5.50 21.06
C ALA A 415 -12.29 -4.59 21.83
N LYS A 416 -11.93 -3.34 22.12
CA LYS A 416 -12.75 -2.40 22.90
C LYS A 416 -13.10 -1.17 22.05
N PHE A 417 -14.39 -0.82 22.05
CA PHE A 417 -14.93 0.39 21.41
C PHE A 417 -15.00 1.55 22.38
#